data_e8c446de39a4687436480b28f13ad39a
#
_entry.id   e8c446de39a4687436480b28f13ad39a
#
_cell.length_a   1.000
_cell.length_b   1.000
_cell.length_c   1.000
_cell.angle_alpha   90.00
_cell.angle_beta   90.00
_cell.angle_gamma   90.00
#
_symmetry.space_group_name_H-M   'P 1'
#
loop_
_entity.id
_entity.type
_entity.pdbx_description
1 polymer ?
#
loop_
_entity_poly.entity_id
_entity_poly.type
_entity_poly.pdbx_seq_one_letter_code
_entity_poly.pdbx_strand_id
1 'polypeptide(L)'
;MGVFFRQAERLGERVILRFWRDGAWQELTWAEMRRRALAIAAHLVDLGVKPGERVILMSENRIDWLIVDNGIQAAAAITVPVYPSSTAQTARQIVDNSEAVLAIAGAAELAERLPAHGSLKKTLLLDREVKEWMGGEASEADLKEIESRLRQVQPEDIATIIYTSGTTGEPKGVVLAHRNFVDKAKAGLQAFRVGEDDVELSFLPYSHVFERCDGIFVGMMAGGSAYLSRGIDQLVEDIREVKPTIVLSVPRMYEKMHQRIVQTVREQPAFRRRIFDWGIGVGRRAAKDGKRSGLSYALADRLVLAPLRERLTGGRLRFFLSGGAPLAAEVEQFFWAAGIKILQGWGMTETTSGATSNTEQEHRYGTVGRALPGYELKIAEDGEIMVQGPGVMLGYFRNEEATEEVLSDGWLHTGDIGELDGDGFLKITDRKKDLIKTAGGKYVAPQPLEARLQEQSIIERAVVIGDERPYCVALIVPDWQAVKSELKLAGEPDQLVENQQLRDRIQKLVDSVSQGHGSWESIKYFRLLPEDFSEASGELTPSLKVKRKVVQERHSEQIAALYREGAQHKPAGRSH
;
A
#
# COMPACT_ATOMS: atom_id res chain seq x y z
N MET A 1 19.46 12.04 6.54
CA MET A 1 20.09 11.87 7.88
C MET A 1 20.10 13.14 8.72
N GLY A 2 20.45 14.31 8.20
CA GLY A 2 20.48 15.54 9.01
C GLY A 2 19.18 15.86 9.75
N VAL A 3 18.02 15.49 9.20
CA VAL A 3 16.72 15.64 9.90
C VAL A 3 16.66 14.76 11.14
N PHE A 4 17.01 13.47 11.02
CA PHE A 4 17.00 12.52 12.13
C PHE A 4 17.91 12.98 13.29
N PHE A 5 19.15 13.36 13.00
CA PHE A 5 20.08 13.79 14.04
C PHE A 5 19.64 15.07 14.75
N ARG A 6 19.15 16.07 14.00
CA ARG A 6 18.59 17.32 14.61
C ARG A 6 17.40 17.03 15.50
N GLN A 7 16.49 16.14 15.08
CA GLN A 7 15.34 15.76 15.90
C GLN A 7 15.78 14.98 17.14
N ALA A 8 16.74 14.06 17.02
CA ALA A 8 17.27 13.32 18.15
C ALA A 8 17.96 14.22 19.17
N GLU A 9 18.66 15.25 18.71
CA GLU A 9 19.25 16.28 19.57
C GLU A 9 18.18 17.13 20.30
N ARG A 10 17.14 17.52 19.57
CA ARG A 10 16.05 18.37 20.09
C ARG A 10 15.11 17.63 21.04
N LEU A 11 14.79 16.36 20.72
CA LEU A 11 13.74 15.59 21.41
C LEU A 11 14.31 14.63 22.46
N GLY A 12 15.60 14.27 22.42
CA GLY A 12 16.30 13.52 23.42
C GLY A 12 15.55 12.31 23.99
N GLU A 13 15.10 12.43 25.23
CA GLU A 13 14.41 11.35 25.95
C GLU A 13 12.93 11.18 25.59
N ARG A 14 12.37 12.00 24.67
CA ARG A 14 11.02 11.74 24.18
C ARG A 14 10.96 10.42 23.42
N VAL A 15 9.82 9.74 23.55
CA VAL A 15 9.60 8.47 22.86
C VAL A 15 9.29 8.72 21.39
N ILE A 16 10.05 8.05 20.51
CA ILE A 16 9.79 8.05 19.06
C ILE A 16 8.98 6.83 18.63
N LEU A 17 9.29 5.65 19.18
CA LEU A 17 8.67 4.38 18.79
C LEU A 17 8.23 3.57 20.01
N ARG A 18 7.12 2.86 19.85
CA ARG A 18 6.67 1.83 20.78
C ARG A 18 6.46 0.52 20.05
N PHE A 19 6.82 -0.58 20.69
CA PHE A 19 6.73 -1.92 20.14
C PHE A 19 6.37 -2.93 21.22
N TRP A 20 5.67 -3.99 20.81
CA TRP A 20 5.25 -5.02 21.75
C TRP A 20 6.36 -6.04 21.99
N ARG A 21 6.69 -6.27 23.26
CA ARG A 21 7.65 -7.30 23.68
C ARG A 21 7.32 -7.74 25.11
N ASP A 22 7.45 -9.04 25.37
CA ASP A 22 7.27 -9.64 26.70
C ASP A 22 5.93 -9.27 27.37
N GLY A 23 4.86 -9.19 26.57
CA GLY A 23 3.51 -8.91 27.05
C GLY A 23 3.21 -7.45 27.37
N ALA A 24 4.08 -6.51 26.96
CA ALA A 24 3.90 -5.07 27.19
C ALA A 24 4.45 -4.22 26.05
N TRP A 25 3.93 -2.99 25.94
CA TRP A 25 4.51 -1.96 25.08
C TRP A 25 5.82 -1.45 25.68
N GLN A 26 6.89 -1.64 24.94
CA GLN A 26 8.22 -1.10 25.24
C GLN A 26 8.41 0.22 24.49
N GLU A 27 9.24 1.10 25.06
CA GLU A 27 9.50 2.42 24.48
C GLU A 27 10.94 2.51 23.97
N LEU A 28 11.11 3.23 22.86
CA LEU A 28 12.40 3.65 22.34
C LEU A 28 12.41 5.17 22.25
N THR A 29 13.40 5.82 22.91
CA THR A 29 13.58 7.27 22.85
C THR A 29 14.37 7.67 21.61
N TRP A 30 14.32 8.96 21.26
CA TRP A 30 15.15 9.53 20.19
C TRP A 30 16.64 9.37 20.48
N ALA A 31 17.05 9.60 21.71
CA ALA A 31 18.45 9.46 22.14
C ALA A 31 18.93 8.02 21.97
N GLU A 32 18.12 7.05 22.42
CA GLU A 32 18.48 5.64 22.31
C GLU A 32 18.46 5.14 20.86
N MET A 33 17.51 5.59 20.04
CA MET A 33 17.51 5.26 18.61
C MET A 33 18.75 5.81 17.91
N ARG A 34 19.15 7.06 18.24
CA ARG A 34 20.38 7.66 17.72
C ARG A 34 21.62 6.87 18.13
N ARG A 35 21.73 6.52 19.41
CA ARG A 35 22.86 5.73 19.94
C ARG A 35 23.02 4.41 19.19
N ARG A 36 21.92 3.65 19.03
CA ARG A 36 21.91 2.36 18.32
C ARG A 36 22.24 2.52 16.85
N ALA A 37 21.68 3.52 16.17
CA ALA A 37 21.98 3.78 14.77
C ALA A 37 23.45 4.13 14.54
N LEU A 38 24.06 4.91 15.44
CA LEU A 38 25.49 5.24 15.38
C LEU A 38 26.39 4.01 15.63
N ALA A 39 26.00 3.12 16.57
CA ALA A 39 26.72 1.88 16.80
C ALA A 39 26.70 0.97 15.56
N ILE A 40 25.56 0.86 14.87
CA ILE A 40 25.47 0.14 13.58
C ILE A 40 26.34 0.79 12.53
N ALA A 41 26.31 2.12 12.41
CA ALA A 41 27.12 2.85 11.43
C ALA A 41 28.61 2.59 11.66
N ALA A 42 29.10 2.61 12.91
CA ALA A 42 30.48 2.30 13.27
C ALA A 42 30.89 0.92 12.76
N HIS A 43 30.10 -0.11 13.08
CA HIS A 43 30.39 -1.47 12.62
C HIS A 43 30.34 -1.63 11.08
N LEU A 44 29.44 -0.92 10.39
CA LEU A 44 29.44 -0.91 8.92
C LEU A 44 30.72 -0.27 8.35
N VAL A 45 31.20 0.81 8.98
CA VAL A 45 32.48 1.46 8.63
C VAL A 45 33.65 0.49 8.86
N ASP A 46 33.70 -0.20 10.00
CA ASP A 46 34.72 -1.19 10.32
C ASP A 46 34.73 -2.38 9.37
N LEU A 47 33.57 -2.79 8.88
CA LEU A 47 33.43 -3.81 7.84
C LEU A 47 33.87 -3.31 6.45
N GLY A 48 34.28 -2.05 6.33
CA GLY A 48 34.78 -1.44 5.11
C GLY A 48 33.68 -0.98 4.15
N VAL A 49 32.45 -0.80 4.61
CA VAL A 49 31.37 -0.21 3.79
C VAL A 49 31.71 1.27 3.52
N LYS A 50 31.78 1.62 2.25
CA LYS A 50 32.13 2.98 1.80
C LYS A 50 30.88 3.82 1.57
N PRO A 51 31.01 5.16 1.62
CA PRO A 51 29.93 6.06 1.19
C PRO A 51 29.41 5.69 -0.21
N GLY A 52 28.09 5.67 -0.37
CA GLY A 52 27.41 5.32 -1.62
C GLY A 52 27.35 3.82 -1.95
N GLU A 53 27.97 2.94 -1.14
CA GLU A 53 27.78 1.49 -1.31
C GLU A 53 26.39 1.05 -0.82
N ARG A 54 25.87 -0.01 -1.42
CA ARG A 54 24.51 -0.52 -1.17
C ARG A 54 24.54 -1.62 -0.14
N VAL A 55 23.63 -1.48 0.83
CA VAL A 55 23.41 -2.49 1.89
C VAL A 55 21.95 -2.96 1.78
N ILE A 56 21.76 -4.26 1.56
CA ILE A 56 20.43 -4.86 1.53
C ILE A 56 19.91 -4.96 2.97
N LEU A 57 18.62 -4.63 3.14
CA LEU A 57 17.87 -4.85 4.38
C LEU A 57 16.60 -5.64 4.07
N MET A 58 16.58 -6.93 4.46
CA MET A 58 15.48 -7.86 4.21
C MET A 58 14.93 -8.41 5.53
N SER A 59 13.83 -7.88 6.00
CA SER A 59 13.20 -8.28 7.27
C SER A 59 11.73 -7.90 7.30
N GLU A 60 10.95 -8.61 8.10
CA GLU A 60 9.64 -8.19 8.53
C GLU A 60 9.71 -6.87 9.30
N ASN A 61 8.53 -6.25 9.51
CA ASN A 61 8.42 -5.06 10.34
C ASN A 61 8.85 -5.37 11.77
N ARG A 62 9.91 -4.71 12.20
CA ARG A 62 10.40 -4.75 13.57
C ARG A 62 11.17 -3.47 13.86
N ILE A 63 11.29 -3.13 15.13
CA ILE A 63 11.96 -1.90 15.54
C ILE A 63 13.40 -1.84 15.04
N ASP A 64 14.08 -3.00 15.03
CA ASP A 64 15.47 -3.11 14.59
C ASP A 64 15.64 -2.72 13.12
N TRP A 65 14.62 -2.94 12.28
CA TRP A 65 14.61 -2.52 10.87
C TRP A 65 14.84 -1.01 10.73
N LEU A 66 14.10 -0.22 11.52
CA LEU A 66 14.19 1.25 11.48
C LEU A 66 15.53 1.75 12.05
N ILE A 67 16.05 1.08 13.07
CA ILE A 67 17.37 1.40 13.66
C ILE A 67 18.47 1.12 12.63
N VAL A 68 18.40 -0.03 11.95
CA VAL A 68 19.38 -0.43 10.93
C VAL A 68 19.32 0.49 9.71
N ASP A 69 18.12 0.83 9.22
CA ASP A 69 17.99 1.78 8.11
C ASP A 69 18.68 3.12 8.44
N ASN A 70 18.44 3.66 9.63
CA ASN A 70 19.11 4.88 10.08
C ASN A 70 20.63 4.66 10.26
N GLY A 71 21.08 3.48 10.68
CA GLY A 71 22.50 3.15 10.80
C GLY A 71 23.21 3.08 9.45
N ILE A 72 22.58 2.46 8.43
CA ILE A 72 23.08 2.44 7.06
C ILE A 72 23.21 3.86 6.51
N GLN A 73 22.17 4.67 6.70
CA GLN A 73 22.18 6.07 6.30
C GLN A 73 23.25 6.90 7.04
N ALA A 74 23.51 6.59 8.33
CA ALA A 74 24.54 7.26 9.11
C ALA A 74 25.95 6.91 8.64
N ALA A 75 26.17 5.70 8.12
CA ALA A 75 27.43 5.32 7.46
C ALA A 75 27.62 5.96 6.07
N ALA A 76 26.70 6.83 5.63
CA ALA A 76 26.59 7.39 4.27
C ALA A 76 26.44 6.31 3.18
N ALA A 77 25.91 5.13 3.54
CA ALA A 77 25.60 4.05 2.61
C ALA A 77 24.14 4.12 2.14
N ILE A 78 23.83 3.39 1.06
CA ILE A 78 22.51 3.36 0.44
C ILE A 78 21.74 2.14 0.92
N THR A 79 20.56 2.34 1.50
CA THR A 79 19.68 1.23 1.87
C THR A 79 18.94 0.66 0.65
N VAL A 80 19.03 -0.66 0.47
CA VAL A 80 18.23 -1.41 -0.51
C VAL A 80 17.24 -2.28 0.26
N PRO A 81 16.01 -1.80 0.50
CA PRO A 81 15.01 -2.58 1.20
C PRO A 81 14.49 -3.70 0.29
N VAL A 82 14.39 -4.91 0.82
CA VAL A 82 13.84 -6.08 0.14
C VAL A 82 12.70 -6.64 0.96
N TYR A 83 11.59 -6.98 0.31
CA TYR A 83 10.45 -7.59 0.99
C TYR A 83 10.81 -8.98 1.53
N PRO A 84 10.42 -9.31 2.77
CA PRO A 84 10.67 -10.64 3.34
C PRO A 84 9.95 -11.76 2.56
N SER A 85 8.87 -11.44 1.85
CA SER A 85 8.15 -12.36 0.98
C SER A 85 8.84 -12.60 -0.38
N SER A 86 9.86 -11.81 -0.75
CA SER A 86 10.57 -11.98 -2.02
C SER A 86 11.17 -13.38 -2.16
N THR A 87 11.00 -13.97 -3.34
CA THR A 87 11.61 -15.27 -3.65
C THR A 87 13.14 -15.18 -3.70
N ALA A 88 13.81 -16.32 -3.54
CA ALA A 88 15.29 -16.36 -3.67
C ALA A 88 15.76 -15.88 -5.05
N GLN A 89 14.99 -16.12 -6.10
CA GLN A 89 15.29 -15.63 -7.44
C GLN A 89 15.22 -14.09 -7.51
N THR A 90 14.12 -13.50 -6.99
CA THR A 90 13.95 -12.05 -6.94
C THR A 90 15.03 -11.39 -6.09
N ALA A 91 15.32 -11.96 -4.90
CA ALA A 91 16.37 -11.46 -4.03
C ALA A 91 17.74 -11.47 -4.73
N ARG A 92 18.06 -12.54 -5.46
CA ARG A 92 19.30 -12.65 -6.26
C ARG A 92 19.38 -11.58 -7.36
N GLN A 93 18.29 -11.38 -8.12
CA GLN A 93 18.22 -10.33 -9.14
C GLN A 93 18.48 -8.94 -8.55
N ILE A 94 17.93 -8.67 -7.35
CA ILE A 94 18.16 -7.41 -6.63
C ILE A 94 19.63 -7.28 -6.19
N VAL A 95 20.24 -8.34 -5.67
CA VAL A 95 21.68 -8.36 -5.33
C VAL A 95 22.54 -8.02 -6.56
N ASP A 96 22.29 -8.71 -7.67
CA ASP A 96 23.07 -8.56 -8.90
C ASP A 96 22.92 -7.16 -9.52
N ASN A 97 21.68 -6.64 -9.57
CA ASN A 97 21.46 -5.32 -10.15
C ASN A 97 21.96 -4.20 -9.23
N SER A 98 21.69 -4.27 -7.91
CA SER A 98 22.11 -3.23 -6.96
C SER A 98 23.62 -3.23 -6.68
N GLU A 99 24.32 -4.32 -6.98
CA GLU A 99 25.73 -4.54 -6.58
C GLU A 99 25.94 -4.27 -5.08
N ALA A 100 24.99 -4.74 -4.25
CA ALA A 100 25.09 -4.59 -2.81
C ALA A 100 26.32 -5.33 -2.26
N VAL A 101 27.04 -4.70 -1.35
CA VAL A 101 28.28 -5.25 -0.77
C VAL A 101 28.02 -6.04 0.52
N LEU A 102 26.90 -5.78 1.17
CA LEU A 102 26.48 -6.38 2.44
C LEU A 102 24.96 -6.57 2.43
N ALA A 103 24.49 -7.60 3.13
CA ALA A 103 23.08 -7.79 3.42
C ALA A 103 22.85 -7.96 4.92
N ILE A 104 21.70 -7.48 5.40
CA ILE A 104 21.21 -7.67 6.76
C ILE A 104 19.83 -8.33 6.66
N ALA A 105 19.70 -9.53 7.23
CA ALA A 105 18.49 -10.33 7.18
C ALA A 105 17.84 -10.44 8.56
N GLY A 106 16.50 -10.37 8.61
CA GLY A 106 15.70 -10.46 9.83
C GLY A 106 15.73 -11.84 10.49
N ALA A 107 15.86 -12.89 9.69
CA ALA A 107 15.84 -14.28 10.13
C ALA A 107 16.77 -15.15 9.28
N ALA A 108 17.11 -16.34 9.77
CA ALA A 108 18.00 -17.27 9.07
C ALA A 108 17.44 -17.68 7.70
N GLU A 109 16.14 -17.95 7.60
CA GLU A 109 15.46 -18.33 6.37
C GLU A 109 15.50 -17.22 5.30
N LEU A 110 15.55 -15.97 5.71
CA LEU A 110 15.73 -14.83 4.80
C LEU A 110 17.20 -14.72 4.36
N ALA A 111 18.14 -14.99 5.25
CA ALA A 111 19.56 -15.00 4.93
C ALA A 111 19.92 -16.07 3.90
N GLU A 112 19.26 -17.24 3.93
CA GLU A 112 19.43 -18.32 2.94
C GLU A 112 19.06 -17.87 1.52
N ARG A 113 18.17 -16.88 1.37
CA ARG A 113 17.81 -16.27 0.07
C ARG A 113 18.82 -15.26 -0.43
N LEU A 114 19.78 -14.87 0.43
CA LEU A 114 20.82 -13.87 0.17
C LEU A 114 22.23 -14.50 0.35
N PRO A 115 22.57 -15.58 -0.37
CA PRO A 115 23.90 -16.18 -0.25
C PRO A 115 24.96 -15.22 -0.82
N ALA A 116 26.18 -15.28 -0.28
CA ALA A 116 27.31 -14.53 -0.81
C ALA A 116 27.48 -14.84 -2.31
N HIS A 117 27.35 -13.82 -3.14
CA HIS A 117 27.40 -13.91 -4.60
C HIS A 117 27.75 -12.56 -5.22
N GLY A 118 28.55 -12.54 -6.27
CA GLY A 118 28.93 -11.32 -6.98
C GLY A 118 29.60 -10.30 -6.04
N SER A 119 28.97 -9.13 -5.90
CA SER A 119 29.42 -8.05 -4.99
C SER A 119 29.10 -8.31 -3.53
N LEU A 120 28.08 -9.15 -3.23
CA LEU A 120 27.63 -9.44 -1.86
C LEU A 120 28.63 -10.34 -1.14
N LYS A 121 29.38 -9.76 -0.21
CA LYS A 121 30.45 -10.43 0.51
C LYS A 121 29.96 -11.22 1.73
N LYS A 122 28.92 -10.72 2.40
CA LYS A 122 28.42 -11.29 3.65
C LYS A 122 26.96 -10.94 3.88
N THR A 123 26.21 -11.87 4.47
CA THR A 123 24.88 -11.62 5.03
C THR A 123 24.93 -11.75 6.54
N LEU A 124 24.44 -10.75 7.25
CA LEU A 124 24.38 -10.65 8.71
C LEU A 124 22.95 -10.89 9.19
N LEU A 125 22.82 -11.41 10.41
CA LEU A 125 21.51 -11.63 11.04
C LEU A 125 21.19 -10.54 12.06
N LEU A 126 19.97 -10.00 12.00
CA LEU A 126 19.48 -9.01 12.97
C LEU A 126 19.53 -9.55 14.40
N ASP A 127 19.14 -10.81 14.60
CA ASP A 127 19.05 -11.42 15.93
C ASP A 127 20.41 -11.90 16.50
N ARG A 128 21.50 -11.75 15.76
CA ARG A 128 22.85 -12.13 16.16
C ARG A 128 23.79 -10.94 16.10
N GLU A 129 24.61 -10.85 15.08
CA GLU A 129 25.68 -9.84 14.96
C GLU A 129 25.14 -8.42 15.12
N VAL A 130 24.01 -8.10 14.44
CA VAL A 130 23.47 -6.73 14.45
C VAL A 130 22.87 -6.38 15.82
N LYS A 131 22.26 -7.35 16.50
CA LYS A 131 21.75 -7.16 17.87
C LYS A 131 22.88 -6.85 18.86
N GLU A 132 24.02 -7.54 18.73
CA GLU A 132 25.20 -7.25 19.51
C GLU A 132 25.72 -5.82 19.28
N TRP A 133 25.75 -5.38 18.02
CA TRP A 133 26.15 -4.02 17.65
C TRP A 133 25.25 -2.96 18.27
N MET A 134 23.92 -3.15 18.21
CA MET A 134 22.96 -2.23 18.82
C MET A 134 23.11 -2.11 20.35
N GLY A 135 23.69 -3.12 21.01
CA GLY A 135 24.01 -3.10 22.44
C GLY A 135 25.25 -2.28 22.79
N GLY A 136 26.11 -2.02 21.80
CA GLY A 136 27.37 -1.27 21.98
C GLY A 136 27.20 0.25 21.83
N GLU A 137 28.34 0.93 21.88
CA GLU A 137 28.46 2.38 21.63
C GLU A 137 29.55 2.62 20.60
N ALA A 138 29.36 3.63 19.75
CA ALA A 138 30.39 4.09 18.83
C ALA A 138 31.49 4.82 19.61
N SER A 139 32.74 4.53 19.32
CA SER A 139 33.88 5.24 19.91
C SER A 139 33.95 6.69 19.44
N GLU A 140 34.76 7.53 20.13
CA GLU A 140 34.98 8.91 19.63
C GLU A 140 35.59 8.96 18.22
N ALA A 141 36.43 7.96 17.88
CA ALA A 141 37.03 7.86 16.55
C ALA A 141 35.96 7.55 15.51
N ASP A 142 35.07 6.59 15.79
CA ASP A 142 33.95 6.23 14.92
C ASP A 142 33.00 7.41 14.70
N LEU A 143 32.67 8.13 15.79
CA LEU A 143 31.79 9.31 15.70
C LEU A 143 32.39 10.40 14.81
N LYS A 144 33.70 10.65 14.90
CA LYS A 144 34.40 11.59 14.02
C LYS A 144 34.38 11.17 12.56
N GLU A 145 34.61 9.88 12.30
CA GLU A 145 34.54 9.34 10.93
C GLU A 145 33.10 9.43 10.37
N ILE A 146 32.11 9.00 11.13
CA ILE A 146 30.70 9.08 10.74
C ILE A 146 30.30 10.55 10.46
N GLU A 147 30.67 11.46 11.34
CA GLU A 147 30.40 12.89 11.15
C GLU A 147 31.08 13.44 9.88
N SER A 148 32.34 13.03 9.62
CA SER A 148 33.06 13.39 8.41
C SER A 148 32.32 12.94 7.14
N ARG A 149 31.82 11.69 7.12
CA ARG A 149 31.03 11.14 6.01
C ARG A 149 29.72 11.89 5.81
N LEU A 150 28.98 12.13 6.91
CA LEU A 150 27.69 12.83 6.87
C LEU A 150 27.79 14.28 6.38
N ARG A 151 28.89 14.96 6.66
CA ARG A 151 29.15 16.32 6.15
C ARG A 151 29.34 16.37 4.64
N GLN A 152 29.71 15.26 4.01
CA GLN A 152 29.93 15.16 2.57
C GLN A 152 28.65 14.80 1.82
N VAL A 153 27.65 14.21 2.50
CA VAL A 153 26.37 13.82 1.88
C VAL A 153 25.60 15.06 1.40
N GLN A 154 25.26 15.06 0.12
CA GLN A 154 24.48 16.12 -0.52
C GLN A 154 22.99 15.72 -0.61
N PRO A 155 22.07 16.71 -0.73
CA PRO A 155 20.65 16.41 -0.94
C PRO A 155 20.35 15.54 -2.16
N GLU A 156 21.16 15.64 -3.19
CA GLU A 156 21.07 14.93 -4.47
C GLU A 156 21.63 13.50 -4.41
N ASP A 157 22.40 13.15 -3.35
CA ASP A 157 22.95 11.82 -3.20
C ASP A 157 21.83 10.79 -2.99
N ILE A 158 22.09 9.57 -3.48
CA ILE A 158 21.13 8.47 -3.41
C ILE A 158 20.95 8.04 -1.94
N ALA A 159 19.72 8.14 -1.45
CA ALA A 159 19.36 7.66 -0.12
C ALA A 159 18.99 6.17 -0.15
N THR A 160 18.27 5.74 -1.19
CA THR A 160 17.76 4.37 -1.27
C THR A 160 17.48 3.97 -2.72
N ILE A 161 17.52 2.67 -2.97
CA ILE A 161 17.05 2.05 -4.22
C ILE A 161 15.95 1.06 -3.85
N ILE A 162 14.71 1.36 -4.23
CA ILE A 162 13.55 0.53 -3.93
C ILE A 162 13.13 -0.23 -5.19
N TYR A 163 13.18 -1.56 -5.11
CA TYR A 163 12.81 -2.41 -6.25
C TYR A 163 11.31 -2.61 -6.36
N THR A 164 10.79 -2.32 -7.55
CA THR A 164 9.39 -2.57 -7.92
C THR A 164 9.33 -3.74 -8.89
N SER A 165 8.26 -4.53 -8.80
CA SER A 165 8.00 -5.59 -9.78
C SER A 165 7.60 -4.96 -11.11
N GLY A 166 8.53 -4.87 -12.03
CA GLY A 166 8.24 -4.44 -13.40
C GLY A 166 7.23 -5.36 -14.09
N THR A 167 6.46 -4.82 -15.03
CA THR A 167 5.53 -5.60 -15.87
C THR A 167 6.25 -6.61 -16.78
N THR A 168 7.54 -6.46 -16.99
CA THR A 168 8.42 -7.37 -17.74
C THR A 168 8.92 -8.56 -16.93
N GLY A 169 8.60 -8.63 -15.62
CA GLY A 169 9.03 -9.71 -14.72
C GLY A 169 10.35 -9.45 -14.00
N GLU A 170 11.22 -8.57 -14.49
CA GLU A 170 12.45 -8.18 -13.81
C GLU A 170 12.23 -6.97 -12.88
N PRO A 171 12.76 -7.01 -11.65
CA PRO A 171 12.65 -5.89 -10.72
C PRO A 171 13.41 -4.67 -11.24
N LYS A 172 12.76 -3.49 -11.26
CA LYS A 172 13.41 -2.20 -11.57
C LYS A 172 13.73 -1.46 -10.27
N GLY A 173 14.96 -1.05 -10.07
CA GLY A 173 15.41 -0.31 -8.88
C GLY A 173 15.14 1.19 -9.01
N VAL A 174 14.12 1.69 -8.33
CA VAL A 174 13.80 3.13 -8.29
C VAL A 174 14.81 3.86 -7.42
N VAL A 175 15.51 4.83 -8.00
CA VAL A 175 16.55 5.62 -7.32
C VAL A 175 15.95 6.86 -6.69
N LEU A 176 16.01 6.96 -5.36
CA LEU A 176 15.50 8.10 -4.61
C LEU A 176 16.64 8.78 -3.85
N ALA A 177 16.75 10.10 -4.04
CA ALA A 177 17.72 10.94 -3.34
C ALA A 177 17.23 11.35 -1.94
N HIS A 178 18.14 11.83 -1.10
CA HIS A 178 17.79 12.38 0.22
C HIS A 178 16.77 13.54 0.11
N ARG A 179 16.92 14.41 -0.90
CA ARG A 179 15.98 15.53 -1.13
C ARG A 179 14.56 15.02 -1.42
N ASN A 180 14.40 13.90 -2.13
CA ASN A 180 13.08 13.37 -2.45
C ASN A 180 12.27 13.07 -1.18
N PHE A 181 12.89 12.41 -0.18
CA PHE A 181 12.26 12.15 1.11
C PHE A 181 11.95 13.43 1.90
N VAL A 182 12.91 14.35 1.98
CA VAL A 182 12.77 15.58 2.76
C VAL A 182 11.69 16.48 2.20
N ASP A 183 11.68 16.71 0.89
CA ASP A 183 10.73 17.62 0.26
C ASP A 183 9.33 17.01 0.16
N LYS A 184 9.24 15.68 -0.07
CA LYS A 184 7.98 14.94 0.04
C LYS A 184 7.40 15.02 1.46
N ALA A 185 8.23 14.85 2.49
CA ALA A 185 7.77 14.97 3.88
C ALA A 185 7.30 16.39 4.21
N LYS A 186 7.98 17.43 3.74
CA LYS A 186 7.50 18.84 3.88
C LYS A 186 6.11 19.00 3.25
N ALA A 187 5.90 18.45 2.06
CA ALA A 187 4.59 18.48 1.40
C ALA A 187 3.52 17.78 2.24
N GLY A 188 3.83 16.59 2.79
CA GLY A 188 2.94 15.86 3.69
C GLY A 188 2.62 16.61 4.99
N LEU A 189 3.64 17.18 5.65
CA LEU A 189 3.45 18.00 6.86
C LEU A 189 2.53 19.20 6.61
N GLN A 190 2.69 19.87 5.47
CA GLN A 190 1.86 21.00 5.09
C GLN A 190 0.42 20.57 4.79
N ALA A 191 0.23 19.49 4.03
CA ALA A 191 -1.08 19.02 3.61
C ALA A 191 -1.92 18.46 4.77
N PHE A 192 -1.30 17.65 5.64
CA PHE A 192 -1.98 16.92 6.71
C PHE A 192 -1.82 17.54 8.09
N ARG A 193 -1.00 18.60 8.22
CA ARG A 193 -0.71 19.28 9.50
C ARG A 193 -0.30 18.30 10.59
N VAL A 194 0.61 17.39 10.26
CA VAL A 194 1.16 16.43 11.22
C VAL A 194 2.09 17.15 12.18
N GLY A 195 2.00 16.85 13.46
CA GLY A 195 2.76 17.51 14.52
C GLY A 195 3.30 16.54 15.59
N GLU A 196 3.92 17.10 16.62
CA GLU A 196 4.56 16.35 17.70
C GLU A 196 3.59 15.52 18.57
N ASP A 197 2.32 15.91 18.60
CA ASP A 197 1.28 15.23 19.37
C ASP A 197 0.62 14.09 18.59
N ASP A 198 0.97 13.94 17.31
CA ASP A 198 0.42 12.86 16.51
C ASP A 198 1.07 11.52 16.85
N VAL A 199 0.22 10.51 16.86
CA VAL A 199 0.56 9.12 17.14
C VAL A 199 0.11 8.27 15.98
N GLU A 200 1.08 7.64 15.33
CA GLU A 200 0.82 6.69 14.24
C GLU A 200 0.70 5.26 14.78
N LEU A 201 -0.16 4.45 14.18
CA LEU A 201 -0.09 3.00 14.30
C LEU A 201 0.41 2.43 12.99
N SER A 202 1.66 1.99 12.99
CA SER A 202 2.41 1.50 11.84
C SER A 202 2.26 -0.01 11.70
N PHE A 203 1.85 -0.51 10.54
CA PHE A 203 1.72 -1.95 10.25
C PHE A 203 2.02 -2.32 8.79
N LEU A 204 2.05 -1.35 7.88
CA LEU A 204 2.44 -1.61 6.50
C LEU A 204 3.94 -1.91 6.39
N PRO A 205 4.41 -2.63 5.36
CA PRO A 205 5.82 -3.01 5.25
C PRO A 205 6.76 -1.79 5.16
N TYR A 206 7.81 -1.76 5.99
CA TYR A 206 8.85 -0.71 5.94
C TYR A 206 9.67 -0.75 4.64
N SER A 207 9.72 -1.87 3.97
CA SER A 207 10.30 -1.99 2.63
C SER A 207 9.50 -1.24 1.56
N HIS A 208 8.23 -0.90 1.84
CA HIS A 208 7.37 -0.14 0.94
C HIS A 208 7.52 1.36 1.19
N VAL A 209 7.67 2.15 0.11
CA VAL A 209 7.87 3.61 0.20
C VAL A 209 6.73 4.34 0.92
N PHE A 210 5.49 3.85 0.83
CA PHE A 210 4.33 4.46 1.48
C PHE A 210 4.49 4.51 3.00
N GLU A 211 4.79 3.38 3.63
CA GLU A 211 5.03 3.33 5.07
C GLU A 211 6.33 4.02 5.46
N ARG A 212 7.41 3.74 4.72
CA ARG A 212 8.73 4.29 5.06
C ARG A 212 8.78 5.81 4.93
N CYS A 213 8.11 6.41 3.93
CA CYS A 213 8.11 7.85 3.71
C CYS A 213 6.93 8.54 4.40
N ASP A 214 5.69 8.23 4.01
CA ASP A 214 4.50 8.95 4.48
C ASP A 214 4.13 8.58 5.92
N GLY A 215 4.42 7.36 6.36
CA GLY A 215 4.31 6.95 7.75
C GLY A 215 5.50 7.44 8.56
N ILE A 216 6.55 6.64 8.60
CA ILE A 216 7.66 6.81 9.55
C ILE A 216 8.43 8.12 9.34
N PHE A 217 8.83 8.46 8.09
CA PHE A 217 9.71 9.63 7.88
C PHE A 217 8.98 10.96 8.05
N VAL A 218 7.71 11.06 7.65
CA VAL A 218 6.87 12.24 7.91
C VAL A 218 6.65 12.42 9.41
N GLY A 219 6.28 11.35 10.13
CA GLY A 219 6.12 11.36 11.58
C GLY A 219 7.42 11.74 12.31
N MET A 220 8.55 11.17 11.90
CA MET A 220 9.89 11.50 12.41
C MET A 220 10.22 12.98 12.18
N MET A 221 9.94 13.51 10.99
CA MET A 221 10.20 14.90 10.66
C MET A 221 9.30 15.86 11.45
N ALA A 222 8.06 15.47 11.77
CA ALA A 222 7.15 16.19 12.65
C ALA A 222 7.58 16.17 14.12
N GLY A 223 8.37 15.18 14.55
CA GLY A 223 8.68 14.90 15.94
C GLY A 223 7.57 14.14 16.68
N GLY A 224 6.65 13.53 15.94
CA GLY A 224 5.61 12.64 16.46
C GLY A 224 6.14 11.29 16.91
N SER A 225 5.25 10.38 17.30
CA SER A 225 5.60 9.03 17.70
C SER A 225 4.79 7.97 16.97
N ALA A 226 5.33 6.76 16.87
CA ALA A 226 4.62 5.64 16.27
C ALA A 226 4.60 4.41 17.18
N TYR A 227 3.53 3.62 17.07
CA TYR A 227 3.44 2.28 17.60
C TYR A 227 3.59 1.28 16.45
N LEU A 228 4.48 0.31 16.63
CA LEU A 228 4.55 -0.83 15.72
C LEU A 228 3.49 -1.84 16.11
N SER A 229 2.53 -2.09 15.22
CA SER A 229 1.45 -3.07 15.43
C SER A 229 1.99 -4.47 15.68
N ARG A 230 1.27 -5.24 16.51
CA ARG A 230 1.55 -6.67 16.78
C ARG A 230 1.32 -7.57 15.58
N GLY A 231 0.71 -7.06 14.53
CA GLY A 231 0.39 -7.75 13.30
C GLY A 231 -1.04 -7.50 12.83
N ILE A 232 -1.35 -7.97 11.63
CA ILE A 232 -2.64 -7.67 11.00
C ILE A 232 -3.84 -8.26 11.75
N ASP A 233 -3.64 -9.40 12.41
CA ASP A 233 -4.69 -10.09 13.18
C ASP A 233 -5.06 -9.32 14.47
N GLN A 234 -4.10 -8.61 15.06
CA GLN A 234 -4.28 -7.80 16.27
C GLN A 234 -4.57 -6.33 15.98
N LEU A 235 -4.55 -5.92 14.71
CA LEU A 235 -4.63 -4.50 14.32
C LEU A 235 -5.83 -3.75 14.92
N VAL A 236 -7.00 -4.37 14.97
CA VAL A 236 -8.22 -3.76 15.54
C VAL A 236 -8.08 -3.56 17.05
N GLU A 237 -7.42 -4.48 17.73
CA GLU A 237 -7.14 -4.39 19.17
C GLU A 237 -6.10 -3.32 19.43
N ASP A 238 -5.03 -3.28 18.63
CA ASP A 238 -4.00 -2.25 18.69
C ASP A 238 -4.59 -0.85 18.50
N ILE A 239 -5.46 -0.65 17.51
CA ILE A 239 -6.13 0.64 17.28
C ILE A 239 -6.90 1.09 18.54
N ARG A 240 -7.60 0.17 19.22
CA ARG A 240 -8.37 0.50 20.43
C ARG A 240 -7.50 0.80 21.63
N GLU A 241 -6.39 0.08 21.76
CA GLU A 241 -5.45 0.23 22.88
C GLU A 241 -4.60 1.48 22.72
N VAL A 242 -4.00 1.66 21.56
CA VAL A 242 -3.08 2.77 21.22
C VAL A 242 -3.85 4.07 21.04
N LYS A 243 -5.06 4.02 20.48
CA LYS A 243 -5.86 5.20 20.11
C LYS A 243 -5.06 6.16 19.22
N PRO A 244 -4.59 5.72 18.06
CA PRO A 244 -3.75 6.53 17.19
C PRO A 244 -4.51 7.76 16.67
N THR A 245 -3.76 8.78 16.27
CA THR A 245 -4.31 9.96 15.58
C THR A 245 -4.27 9.80 14.07
N ILE A 246 -3.33 9.02 13.55
CA ILE A 246 -3.11 8.77 12.12
C ILE A 246 -2.86 7.27 11.92
N VAL A 247 -3.44 6.71 10.86
CA VAL A 247 -3.15 5.33 10.44
C VAL A 247 -3.07 5.29 8.91
N LEU A 248 -1.95 4.83 8.40
CA LEU A 248 -1.80 4.54 6.97
C LEU A 248 -2.32 3.13 6.69
N SER A 249 -3.08 2.97 5.61
CA SER A 249 -3.63 1.66 5.27
C SER A 249 -3.95 1.52 3.79
N VAL A 250 -4.42 0.34 3.42
CA VAL A 250 -4.82 -0.02 2.07
C VAL A 250 -6.34 -0.26 2.01
N PRO A 251 -6.98 -0.08 0.84
CA PRO A 251 -8.44 -0.21 0.66
C PRO A 251 -9.03 -1.48 1.25
N ARG A 252 -8.36 -2.61 1.09
CA ARG A 252 -8.83 -3.92 1.57
C ARG A 252 -9.14 -3.96 3.07
N MET A 253 -8.39 -3.21 3.88
CA MET A 253 -8.67 -3.11 5.32
C MET A 253 -10.05 -2.45 5.58
N TYR A 254 -10.32 -1.35 4.91
CA TYR A 254 -11.60 -0.62 5.08
C TYR A 254 -12.78 -1.43 4.56
N GLU A 255 -12.61 -2.13 3.44
CA GLU A 255 -13.63 -3.03 2.87
C GLU A 255 -13.98 -4.15 3.85
N LYS A 256 -12.98 -4.83 4.42
CA LYS A 256 -13.19 -5.88 5.44
C LYS A 256 -13.83 -5.32 6.72
N MET A 257 -13.40 -4.15 7.17
CA MET A 257 -14.02 -3.47 8.31
C MET A 257 -15.50 -3.14 8.02
N HIS A 258 -15.81 -2.58 6.85
CA HIS A 258 -17.18 -2.27 6.43
C HIS A 258 -18.05 -3.51 6.37
N GLN A 259 -17.58 -4.57 5.68
CA GLN A 259 -18.28 -5.85 5.57
C GLN A 259 -18.62 -6.43 6.96
N ARG A 260 -17.64 -6.44 7.88
CA ARG A 260 -17.81 -6.96 9.24
C ARG A 260 -18.83 -6.15 10.05
N ILE A 261 -18.83 -4.82 9.88
CA ILE A 261 -19.84 -3.94 10.53
C ILE A 261 -21.23 -4.26 10.00
N VAL A 262 -21.40 -4.31 8.67
CA VAL A 262 -22.70 -4.60 8.03
C VAL A 262 -23.20 -5.98 8.45
N GLN A 263 -22.35 -6.98 8.50
CA GLN A 263 -22.71 -8.33 8.97
C GLN A 263 -23.15 -8.29 10.44
N THR A 264 -22.37 -7.67 11.31
CA THR A 264 -22.71 -7.55 12.75
C THR A 264 -24.06 -6.84 12.95
N VAL A 265 -24.36 -5.83 12.15
CA VAL A 265 -25.63 -5.10 12.19
C VAL A 265 -26.78 -5.98 11.69
N ARG A 266 -26.58 -6.77 10.64
CA ARG A 266 -27.61 -7.71 10.12
C ARG A 266 -28.05 -8.74 11.16
N GLU A 267 -27.15 -9.15 12.03
CA GLU A 267 -27.41 -10.10 13.12
C GLU A 267 -28.19 -9.49 14.31
N GLN A 268 -28.30 -8.14 14.36
CA GLN A 268 -29.03 -7.46 15.42
C GLN A 268 -30.55 -7.51 15.21
N PRO A 269 -31.36 -7.37 16.29
CA PRO A 269 -32.81 -7.22 16.20
C PRO A 269 -33.21 -6.08 15.27
N ALA A 270 -34.39 -6.20 14.62
CA ALA A 270 -34.86 -5.26 13.60
C ALA A 270 -34.88 -3.78 14.05
N PHE A 271 -35.22 -3.53 15.34
CA PHE A 271 -35.23 -2.16 15.84
C PHE A 271 -33.82 -1.54 15.92
N ARG A 272 -32.81 -2.31 16.33
CA ARG A 272 -31.40 -1.85 16.36
C ARG A 272 -30.87 -1.58 14.96
N ARG A 273 -31.21 -2.42 13.99
CA ARG A 273 -30.87 -2.19 12.59
C ARG A 273 -31.45 -0.86 12.08
N ARG A 274 -32.74 -0.61 12.35
CA ARG A 274 -33.39 0.66 11.96
C ARG A 274 -32.74 1.89 12.59
N ILE A 275 -32.35 1.79 13.87
CA ILE A 275 -31.64 2.88 14.57
C ILE A 275 -30.26 3.10 13.90
N PHE A 276 -29.54 2.03 13.59
CA PHE A 276 -28.24 2.10 12.92
C PHE A 276 -28.37 2.76 11.54
N ASP A 277 -29.30 2.25 10.69
CA ASP A 277 -29.54 2.79 9.35
C ASP A 277 -29.95 4.25 9.36
N TRP A 278 -30.82 4.62 10.32
CA TRP A 278 -31.19 6.02 10.55
C TRP A 278 -29.98 6.87 10.94
N GLY A 279 -29.15 6.41 11.86
CA GLY A 279 -27.96 7.11 12.32
C GLY A 279 -26.95 7.34 11.18
N ILE A 280 -26.64 6.29 10.39
CA ILE A 280 -25.78 6.40 9.21
C ILE A 280 -26.41 7.34 8.17
N GLY A 281 -27.73 7.28 7.96
CA GLY A 281 -28.44 8.20 7.06
C GLY A 281 -28.32 9.67 7.48
N VAL A 282 -28.41 9.95 8.78
CA VAL A 282 -28.17 11.30 9.32
C VAL A 282 -26.71 11.73 9.11
N GLY A 283 -25.77 10.82 9.40
CA GLY A 283 -24.34 11.06 9.18
C GLY A 283 -23.99 11.35 7.71
N ARG A 284 -24.58 10.60 6.75
CA ARG A 284 -24.40 10.85 5.31
C ARG A 284 -24.85 12.26 4.90
N ARG A 285 -26.02 12.70 5.36
CA ARG A 285 -26.50 14.06 5.10
C ARG A 285 -25.56 15.11 5.69
N ALA A 286 -25.17 14.93 6.95
CA ALA A 286 -24.25 15.82 7.63
C ALA A 286 -22.87 15.91 6.93
N ALA A 287 -22.36 14.79 6.42
CA ALA A 287 -21.10 14.74 5.66
C ALA A 287 -21.24 15.46 4.31
N LYS A 288 -22.36 15.29 3.60
CA LYS A 288 -22.63 15.97 2.32
C LYS A 288 -22.79 17.48 2.49
N ASP A 289 -23.51 17.92 3.51
CA ASP A 289 -23.84 19.33 3.74
C ASP A 289 -22.72 20.08 4.50
N GLY A 290 -21.67 19.38 4.94
CA GLY A 290 -20.60 19.94 5.76
C GLY A 290 -21.04 20.38 7.16
N LYS A 291 -22.29 20.06 7.57
CA LYS A 291 -22.89 20.51 8.82
C LYS A 291 -23.18 19.35 9.77
N ARG A 292 -22.34 19.18 10.77
CA ARG A 292 -22.49 18.19 11.84
C ARG A 292 -23.14 18.81 13.07
N SER A 293 -24.35 19.36 12.92
CA SER A 293 -25.05 20.09 13.96
C SER A 293 -26.56 19.83 13.92
N GLY A 294 -27.27 20.22 15.00
CA GLY A 294 -28.70 20.04 15.16
C GLY A 294 -29.08 18.81 16.00
N LEU A 295 -30.33 18.82 16.53
CA LEU A 295 -30.81 17.78 17.45
C LEU A 295 -30.78 16.37 16.85
N SER A 296 -31.16 16.23 15.59
CA SER A 296 -31.12 14.93 14.87
C SER A 296 -29.72 14.38 14.79
N TYR A 297 -28.72 15.23 14.46
CA TYR A 297 -27.32 14.82 14.40
C TYR A 297 -26.81 14.47 15.81
N ALA A 298 -27.06 15.29 16.82
CA ALA A 298 -26.61 15.03 18.19
C ALA A 298 -27.15 13.69 18.71
N LEU A 299 -28.42 13.37 18.42
CA LEU A 299 -29.02 12.09 18.83
C LEU A 299 -28.41 10.91 18.03
N ALA A 300 -28.22 11.04 16.71
CA ALA A 300 -27.59 10.03 15.88
C ALA A 300 -26.13 9.80 16.29
N ASP A 301 -25.42 10.87 16.60
CA ASP A 301 -24.03 10.81 17.06
C ASP A 301 -23.95 10.03 18.38
N ARG A 302 -24.77 10.39 19.38
CA ARG A 302 -24.76 9.73 20.68
C ARG A 302 -25.14 8.26 20.63
N LEU A 303 -26.12 7.89 19.81
CA LEU A 303 -26.67 6.53 19.79
C LEU A 303 -25.92 5.59 18.83
N VAL A 304 -25.33 6.11 17.75
CA VAL A 304 -24.78 5.29 16.66
C VAL A 304 -23.35 5.70 16.30
N LEU A 305 -23.13 6.98 15.92
CA LEU A 305 -21.89 7.36 15.26
C LEU A 305 -20.69 7.42 16.23
N ALA A 306 -20.88 8.00 17.43
CA ALA A 306 -19.81 8.07 18.43
C ALA A 306 -19.41 6.69 18.96
N PRO A 307 -20.35 5.78 19.34
CA PRO A 307 -20.02 4.41 19.71
C PRO A 307 -19.29 3.64 18.60
N LEU A 308 -19.67 3.88 17.33
CA LEU A 308 -19.01 3.25 16.19
C LEU A 308 -17.58 3.76 16.04
N ARG A 309 -17.36 5.09 16.10
CA ARG A 309 -16.02 5.69 16.07
C ARG A 309 -15.14 5.17 17.20
N GLU A 310 -15.63 5.22 18.43
CA GLU A 310 -14.88 4.74 19.60
C GLU A 310 -14.45 3.27 19.42
N ARG A 311 -15.38 2.44 18.97
CA ARG A 311 -15.12 1.01 18.77
C ARG A 311 -14.10 0.72 17.65
N LEU A 312 -14.08 1.53 16.58
CA LEU A 312 -13.25 1.30 15.40
C LEU A 312 -11.90 2.00 15.46
N THR A 313 -11.82 3.13 16.18
CA THR A 313 -10.66 4.02 16.11
C THR A 313 -10.10 4.44 17.46
N GLY A 314 -10.70 3.96 18.57
CA GLY A 314 -10.34 4.41 19.92
C GLY A 314 -10.68 5.87 20.21
N GLY A 315 -11.38 6.57 19.29
CA GLY A 315 -11.95 7.91 19.47
C GLY A 315 -11.01 9.10 19.25
N ARG A 316 -9.69 8.88 19.07
CA ARG A 316 -8.70 9.96 18.86
C ARG A 316 -8.29 10.16 17.40
N LEU A 317 -8.70 9.26 16.51
CA LEU A 317 -8.29 9.27 15.12
C LEU A 317 -8.70 10.56 14.43
N ARG A 318 -7.74 11.24 13.83
CA ARG A 318 -7.94 12.39 12.95
C ARG A 318 -8.35 11.91 11.56
N PHE A 319 -7.56 11.01 10.98
CA PHE A 319 -7.84 10.40 9.69
C PHE A 319 -7.10 9.07 9.50
N PHE A 320 -7.64 8.28 8.59
CA PHE A 320 -6.89 7.24 7.88
C PHE A 320 -6.36 7.83 6.57
N LEU A 321 -5.14 7.46 6.18
CA LEU A 321 -4.61 7.72 4.85
C LEU A 321 -4.65 6.41 4.04
N SER A 322 -5.36 6.41 2.92
CA SER A 322 -5.54 5.24 2.05
C SER A 322 -4.76 5.39 0.76
N GLY A 323 -3.94 4.40 0.44
CA GLY A 323 -3.14 4.39 -0.78
C GLY A 323 -2.93 2.98 -1.35
N GLY A 324 -2.25 2.92 -2.48
CA GLY A 324 -1.80 1.67 -3.10
C GLY A 324 -2.81 0.95 -3.99
N ALA A 325 -4.12 1.19 -3.84
CA ALA A 325 -5.18 0.67 -4.70
C ALA A 325 -6.43 1.58 -4.62
N PRO A 326 -7.38 1.49 -5.56
CA PRO A 326 -8.65 2.22 -5.48
C PRO A 326 -9.48 1.78 -4.26
N LEU A 327 -10.13 2.73 -3.58
CA LEU A 327 -11.14 2.48 -2.56
C LEU A 327 -12.52 2.79 -3.13
N ALA A 328 -13.46 1.86 -2.94
CA ALA A 328 -14.84 2.06 -3.36
C ALA A 328 -15.47 3.29 -2.68
N ALA A 329 -16.09 4.15 -3.47
CA ALA A 329 -16.68 5.40 -2.98
C ALA A 329 -17.78 5.16 -1.94
N GLU A 330 -18.50 4.03 -2.03
CA GLU A 330 -19.52 3.67 -1.05
C GLU A 330 -18.93 3.37 0.34
N VAL A 331 -17.79 2.65 0.37
CA VAL A 331 -17.05 2.35 1.61
C VAL A 331 -16.53 3.65 2.23
N GLU A 332 -15.92 4.50 1.42
CA GLU A 332 -15.44 5.82 1.86
C GLU A 332 -16.58 6.66 2.46
N GLN A 333 -17.71 6.78 1.75
CA GLN A 333 -18.89 7.51 2.20
C GLN A 333 -19.48 6.96 3.50
N PHE A 334 -19.43 5.63 3.69
CA PHE A 334 -19.90 5.01 4.92
C PHE A 334 -19.06 5.46 6.13
N PHE A 335 -17.73 5.41 6.02
CA PHE A 335 -16.84 5.84 7.11
C PHE A 335 -16.94 7.34 7.36
N TRP A 336 -17.03 8.16 6.33
CA TRP A 336 -17.26 9.60 6.49
C TRP A 336 -18.61 9.91 7.15
N ALA A 337 -19.66 9.15 6.85
CA ALA A 337 -20.94 9.26 7.54
C ALA A 337 -20.81 8.95 9.04
N ALA A 338 -20.01 7.96 9.39
CA ALA A 338 -19.68 7.65 10.79
C ALA A 338 -18.80 8.72 11.46
N GLY A 339 -18.25 9.67 10.70
CA GLY A 339 -17.31 10.68 11.17
C GLY A 339 -15.87 10.20 11.22
N ILE A 340 -15.57 9.07 10.57
CA ILE A 340 -14.23 8.53 10.38
C ILE A 340 -13.76 8.97 9.01
N LYS A 341 -12.74 9.83 8.95
CA LYS A 341 -12.20 10.35 7.71
C LYS A 341 -11.23 9.35 7.10
N ILE A 342 -11.48 8.92 5.86
CA ILE A 342 -10.52 8.21 5.03
C ILE A 342 -10.09 9.18 3.93
N LEU A 343 -8.81 9.48 3.86
CA LEU A 343 -8.21 10.37 2.88
C LEU A 343 -7.53 9.51 1.83
N GLN A 344 -8.07 9.45 0.63
CA GLN A 344 -7.45 8.72 -0.46
C GLN A 344 -6.32 9.55 -1.06
N GLY A 345 -5.15 8.91 -1.27
CA GLY A 345 -4.02 9.46 -1.99
C GLY A 345 -3.56 8.54 -3.10
N TRP A 346 -2.84 9.10 -4.05
CA TRP A 346 -2.23 8.36 -5.15
C TRP A 346 -0.78 8.79 -5.33
N GLY A 347 0.02 7.81 -5.68
CA GLY A 347 1.42 7.91 -6.01
C GLY A 347 2.03 6.54 -6.19
N MET A 348 3.31 6.51 -6.45
CA MET A 348 4.06 5.31 -6.76
C MET A 348 5.47 5.40 -6.15
N THR A 349 6.26 4.36 -6.24
CA THR A 349 7.64 4.40 -5.74
C THR A 349 8.44 5.49 -6.45
N GLU A 350 8.18 5.67 -7.73
CA GLU A 350 8.80 6.66 -8.61
C GLU A 350 8.44 8.13 -8.26
N THR A 351 7.41 8.34 -7.42
CA THR A 351 7.04 9.67 -6.88
C THR A 351 7.37 9.83 -5.40
N THR A 352 8.18 8.93 -4.84
CA THR A 352 8.47 8.86 -3.39
C THR A 352 7.17 8.83 -2.58
N SER A 353 6.28 7.86 -2.91
CA SER A 353 4.93 7.71 -2.36
C SER A 353 3.90 8.70 -2.95
N GLY A 354 2.98 9.25 -2.14
CA GLY A 354 1.84 10.04 -2.62
C GLY A 354 2.23 11.35 -3.31
N ALA A 355 1.79 11.54 -4.55
CA ALA A 355 1.87 12.81 -5.28
C ALA A 355 0.58 13.63 -5.16
N THR A 356 -0.55 12.95 -4.92
CA THR A 356 -1.86 13.57 -4.65
C THR A 356 -2.48 13.01 -3.39
N SER A 357 -3.37 13.76 -2.76
CA SER A 357 -4.23 13.27 -1.69
C SER A 357 -5.46 14.16 -1.48
N ASN A 358 -6.56 13.54 -1.08
CA ASN A 358 -7.60 14.22 -0.33
C ASN A 358 -7.03 14.64 1.04
N THR A 359 -7.50 15.75 1.57
CA THR A 359 -7.10 16.26 2.89
C THR A 359 -8.32 16.44 3.79
N GLU A 360 -8.11 16.79 5.05
CA GLU A 360 -9.22 17.11 5.95
C GLU A 360 -10.00 18.36 5.52
N GLN A 361 -9.37 19.27 4.76
CA GLN A 361 -9.94 20.53 4.30
C GLN A 361 -10.52 20.43 2.89
N GLU A 362 -9.87 19.67 2.03
CA GLU A 362 -10.23 19.50 0.62
C GLU A 362 -10.42 18.02 0.31
N HIS A 363 -11.66 17.62 0.12
CA HIS A 363 -12.03 16.22 -0.06
C HIS A 363 -13.13 16.07 -1.10
N ARG A 364 -12.97 15.08 -1.98
CA ARG A 364 -13.98 14.68 -2.97
C ARG A 364 -14.04 13.16 -3.10
N TYR A 365 -15.22 12.59 -2.83
CA TYR A 365 -15.43 11.15 -2.91
C TYR A 365 -15.10 10.58 -4.28
N GLY A 366 -14.46 9.41 -4.30
CA GLY A 366 -14.10 8.71 -5.53
C GLY A 366 -12.95 9.35 -6.30
N THR A 367 -12.24 10.31 -5.70
CA THR A 367 -11.00 10.89 -6.22
C THR A 367 -9.83 10.59 -5.29
N VAL A 368 -8.62 10.71 -5.80
CA VAL A 368 -7.39 10.62 -5.02
C VAL A 368 -6.85 12.00 -4.62
N GLY A 369 -7.74 12.99 -4.58
CA GLY A 369 -7.45 14.34 -4.15
C GLY A 369 -6.74 15.20 -5.18
N ARG A 370 -6.09 16.26 -4.69
CA ARG A 370 -5.33 17.24 -5.48
C ARG A 370 -3.83 16.99 -5.36
N ALA A 371 -3.06 17.60 -6.25
CA ALA A 371 -1.61 17.60 -6.15
C ALA A 371 -1.16 18.11 -4.77
N LEU A 372 -0.25 17.39 -4.14
CA LEU A 372 0.39 17.83 -2.91
C LEU A 372 1.30 19.04 -3.18
N PRO A 373 1.61 19.86 -2.16
CA PRO A 373 2.47 21.01 -2.32
C PRO A 373 3.77 20.70 -3.05
N GLY A 374 4.05 21.45 -4.12
CA GLY A 374 5.23 21.27 -4.97
C GLY A 374 5.10 20.24 -6.08
N TYR A 375 3.99 19.49 -6.16
CA TYR A 375 3.70 18.63 -7.29
C TYR A 375 2.79 19.30 -8.31
N GLU A 376 3.01 18.98 -9.57
CA GLU A 376 2.17 19.37 -10.69
C GLU A 376 1.70 18.13 -11.45
N LEU A 377 0.47 18.18 -11.96
CA LEU A 377 -0.17 17.12 -12.72
C LEU A 377 -0.63 17.63 -14.07
N LYS A 378 -0.53 16.79 -15.07
CA LYS A 378 -1.21 16.99 -16.35
C LYS A 378 -1.70 15.64 -16.90
N ILE A 379 -2.72 15.70 -17.74
CA ILE A 379 -3.22 14.53 -18.47
C ILE A 379 -2.73 14.63 -19.92
N ALA A 380 -2.05 13.60 -20.39
CA ALA A 380 -1.60 13.50 -21.77
C ALA A 380 -2.80 13.24 -22.73
N GLU A 381 -2.58 13.34 -24.03
CA GLU A 381 -3.64 13.14 -25.05
C GLU A 381 -4.28 11.74 -24.99
N ASP A 382 -3.52 10.73 -24.59
CA ASP A 382 -3.99 9.35 -24.42
C ASP A 382 -4.61 9.07 -23.04
N GLY A 383 -4.76 10.10 -22.20
CA GLY A 383 -5.32 10.00 -20.86
C GLY A 383 -4.32 9.63 -19.77
N GLU A 384 -3.03 9.49 -20.10
CA GLU A 384 -1.99 9.16 -19.12
C GLU A 384 -1.75 10.32 -18.16
N ILE A 385 -1.65 10.00 -16.87
CA ILE A 385 -1.31 10.96 -15.82
C ILE A 385 0.20 11.19 -15.86
N MET A 386 0.60 12.45 -15.98
CA MET A 386 1.98 12.87 -15.91
C MET A 386 2.21 13.69 -14.65
N VAL A 387 3.34 13.46 -13.98
CA VAL A 387 3.69 14.10 -12.70
C VAL A 387 5.05 14.78 -12.79
N GLN A 388 5.12 15.99 -12.27
CA GLN A 388 6.36 16.68 -11.97
C GLN A 388 6.35 17.08 -10.48
N GLY A 389 7.50 17.05 -9.80
CA GLY A 389 7.55 17.47 -8.40
C GLY A 389 8.75 16.93 -7.63
N PRO A 390 8.88 17.33 -6.36
CA PRO A 390 10.08 17.11 -5.57
C PRO A 390 10.34 15.63 -5.23
N GLY A 391 9.29 14.81 -5.22
CA GLY A 391 9.41 13.38 -4.95
C GLY A 391 9.68 12.52 -6.17
N VAL A 392 9.72 13.09 -7.40
CA VAL A 392 10.01 12.31 -8.61
C VAL A 392 11.43 11.75 -8.55
N MET A 393 11.55 10.47 -8.83
CA MET A 393 12.80 9.70 -8.78
C MET A 393 13.90 10.31 -9.67
N LEU A 394 15.15 9.91 -9.42
CA LEU A 394 16.27 10.23 -10.32
C LEU A 394 16.26 9.37 -11.59
N GLY A 395 15.66 8.19 -11.54
CA GLY A 395 15.60 7.20 -12.62
C GLY A 395 15.62 5.78 -12.09
N TYR A 396 15.73 4.81 -12.98
CA TYR A 396 15.93 3.41 -12.62
C TYR A 396 17.43 3.06 -12.57
N PHE A 397 17.84 2.43 -11.48
CA PHE A 397 19.25 2.11 -11.24
C PHE A 397 19.81 1.22 -12.35
N ARG A 398 20.86 1.69 -13.03
CA ARG A 398 21.53 1.01 -14.15
C ARG A 398 20.58 0.59 -15.28
N ASN A 399 19.57 1.40 -15.53
CA ASN A 399 18.60 1.15 -16.59
C ASN A 399 18.18 2.49 -17.23
N GLU A 400 19.08 3.05 -18.05
CA GLU A 400 18.88 4.34 -18.73
C GLU A 400 17.71 4.27 -19.71
N GLU A 401 17.61 3.19 -20.48
CA GLU A 401 16.53 2.98 -21.45
C GLU A 401 15.15 3.05 -20.78
N ALA A 402 14.97 2.30 -19.70
CA ALA A 402 13.71 2.34 -18.95
C ALA A 402 13.48 3.70 -18.25
N THR A 403 14.53 4.44 -17.94
CA THR A 403 14.43 5.79 -17.37
C THR A 403 13.94 6.78 -18.42
N GLU A 404 14.55 6.78 -19.61
CA GLU A 404 14.18 7.64 -20.74
C GLU A 404 12.75 7.35 -21.23
N GLU A 405 12.29 6.09 -21.15
CA GLU A 405 10.92 5.70 -21.48
C GLU A 405 9.88 6.43 -20.60
N VAL A 406 10.19 6.67 -19.31
CA VAL A 406 9.22 7.20 -18.35
C VAL A 406 9.53 8.64 -17.89
N LEU A 407 10.73 9.15 -18.06
CA LEU A 407 11.12 10.52 -17.69
C LEU A 407 11.47 11.31 -18.94
N SER A 408 10.64 12.28 -19.29
CA SER A 408 10.87 13.18 -20.41
C SER A 408 10.52 14.62 -20.04
N ASP A 409 11.36 15.60 -20.40
CA ASP A 409 11.15 17.04 -20.18
C ASP A 409 10.78 17.39 -18.72
N GLY A 410 11.32 16.65 -17.74
CA GLY A 410 11.07 16.83 -16.31
C GLY A 410 9.73 16.26 -15.83
N TRP A 411 9.00 15.55 -16.68
CA TRP A 411 7.75 14.86 -16.36
C TRP A 411 7.93 13.35 -16.27
N LEU A 412 7.33 12.77 -15.24
CA LEU A 412 7.20 11.33 -15.09
C LEU A 412 5.91 10.86 -15.77
N HIS A 413 6.03 9.97 -16.75
CA HIS A 413 4.95 9.19 -17.33
C HIS A 413 4.64 8.02 -16.40
N THR A 414 3.46 8.06 -15.78
CA THR A 414 3.16 7.15 -14.66
C THR A 414 2.65 5.79 -15.10
N GLY A 415 2.16 5.69 -16.33
CA GLY A 415 1.46 4.52 -16.83
C GLY A 415 0.05 4.35 -16.22
N ASP A 416 -0.40 5.27 -15.36
CA ASP A 416 -1.77 5.32 -14.84
C ASP A 416 -2.61 6.28 -15.70
N ILE A 417 -3.87 5.92 -15.95
CA ILE A 417 -4.84 6.72 -16.71
C ILE A 417 -5.81 7.40 -15.75
N GLY A 418 -6.14 8.66 -16.02
CA GLY A 418 -7.03 9.41 -15.15
C GLY A 418 -7.58 10.70 -15.73
N GLU A 419 -8.37 11.38 -14.93
CA GLU A 419 -9.06 12.63 -15.27
C GLU A 419 -8.85 13.66 -14.16
N LEU A 420 -8.56 14.90 -14.54
CA LEU A 420 -8.58 16.05 -13.64
C LEU A 420 -9.90 16.80 -13.84
N ASP A 421 -10.63 17.05 -12.75
CA ASP A 421 -11.80 17.88 -12.82
C ASP A 421 -11.45 19.39 -12.78
N GLY A 422 -12.48 20.24 -12.96
CA GLY A 422 -12.30 21.70 -13.02
C GLY A 422 -11.71 22.34 -11.74
N ASP A 423 -11.74 21.63 -10.62
CA ASP A 423 -11.17 22.06 -9.35
C ASP A 423 -9.80 21.40 -9.07
N GLY A 424 -9.27 20.59 -9.98
CA GLY A 424 -7.97 19.92 -9.89
C GLY A 424 -7.95 18.64 -9.06
N PHE A 425 -9.10 18.02 -8.78
CA PHE A 425 -9.14 16.69 -8.18
C PHE A 425 -8.87 15.61 -9.22
N LEU A 426 -7.96 14.71 -8.89
CA LEU A 426 -7.58 13.58 -9.74
C LEU A 426 -8.47 12.38 -9.47
N LYS A 427 -9.01 11.80 -10.54
CA LYS A 427 -9.68 10.50 -10.52
C LYS A 427 -8.88 9.52 -11.37
N ILE A 428 -8.42 8.44 -10.76
CA ILE A 428 -7.77 7.34 -11.47
C ILE A 428 -8.87 6.49 -12.12
N THR A 429 -8.68 6.16 -13.38
CA THR A 429 -9.64 5.32 -14.11
C THR A 429 -9.10 3.94 -14.39
N ASP A 430 -7.81 3.80 -14.72
CA ASP A 430 -7.15 2.50 -14.92
C ASP A 430 -5.62 2.63 -15.02
N ARG A 431 -4.96 1.52 -15.36
CA ARG A 431 -3.56 1.47 -15.77
C ARG A 431 -3.43 1.25 -17.27
N LYS A 432 -2.58 2.02 -17.93
CA LYS A 432 -2.34 1.95 -19.38
C LYS A 432 -1.99 0.54 -19.86
N LYS A 433 -1.16 -0.18 -19.10
CA LYS A 433 -0.74 -1.56 -19.39
C LYS A 433 -1.77 -2.64 -19.03
N ASP A 434 -2.76 -2.29 -18.18
CA ASP A 434 -3.83 -3.19 -17.76
C ASP A 434 -5.10 -3.03 -18.61
N LEU A 435 -5.16 -1.95 -19.42
CA LEU A 435 -6.26 -1.75 -20.36
C LEU A 435 -6.38 -2.95 -21.31
N ILE A 436 -7.54 -3.57 -21.29
CA ILE A 436 -7.87 -4.67 -22.20
C ILE A 436 -8.20 -4.07 -23.56
N LYS A 437 -7.48 -4.48 -24.60
CA LYS A 437 -7.79 -4.15 -25.98
C LYS A 437 -8.52 -5.33 -26.61
N THR A 438 -9.84 -5.24 -26.71
CA THR A 438 -10.65 -6.31 -27.30
C THR A 438 -10.30 -6.53 -28.78
N ALA A 439 -10.65 -7.70 -29.34
CA ALA A 439 -10.48 -8.01 -30.76
C ALA A 439 -11.19 -7.01 -31.70
N GLY A 440 -12.22 -6.32 -31.22
CA GLY A 440 -12.90 -5.24 -31.92
C GLY A 440 -12.20 -3.88 -31.82
N GLY A 441 -11.00 -3.80 -31.25
CA GLY A 441 -10.21 -2.58 -31.09
C GLY A 441 -10.73 -1.61 -30.02
N LYS A 442 -11.68 -2.05 -29.16
CA LYS A 442 -12.21 -1.25 -28.05
C LYS A 442 -11.39 -1.46 -26.80
N TYR A 443 -11.14 -0.38 -26.07
CA TYR A 443 -10.49 -0.45 -24.77
C TYR A 443 -11.50 -0.66 -23.65
N VAL A 444 -11.17 -1.53 -22.70
CA VAL A 444 -11.94 -1.79 -21.48
C VAL A 444 -11.03 -1.61 -20.28
N ALA A 445 -11.50 -0.85 -19.31
CA ALA A 445 -10.88 -0.67 -18.02
C ALA A 445 -11.29 -1.82 -17.08
N PRO A 446 -10.42 -2.80 -16.75
CA PRO A 446 -10.82 -3.95 -15.93
C PRO A 446 -10.99 -3.59 -14.46
N GLN A 447 -10.17 -2.67 -13.90
CA GLN A 447 -10.13 -2.37 -12.47
C GLN A 447 -11.47 -1.89 -11.90
N PRO A 448 -12.24 -1.00 -12.54
CA PRO A 448 -13.57 -0.61 -12.06
C PRO A 448 -14.55 -1.78 -11.96
N LEU A 449 -14.52 -2.73 -12.90
CA LEU A 449 -15.37 -3.93 -12.89
C LEU A 449 -14.95 -4.87 -11.74
N GLU A 450 -13.66 -5.09 -11.58
CA GLU A 450 -13.07 -5.91 -10.52
C GLU A 450 -13.39 -5.34 -9.13
N ALA A 451 -13.21 -4.03 -8.94
CA ALA A 451 -13.51 -3.35 -7.69
C ALA A 451 -14.98 -3.50 -7.29
N ARG A 452 -15.92 -3.28 -8.24
CA ARG A 452 -17.35 -3.45 -7.98
C ARG A 452 -17.75 -4.89 -7.65
N LEU A 453 -17.07 -5.89 -8.22
CA LEU A 453 -17.26 -7.29 -7.84
C LEU A 453 -16.73 -7.54 -6.42
N GLN A 454 -15.57 -7.02 -6.08
CA GLN A 454 -14.92 -7.21 -4.78
C GLN A 454 -15.58 -6.42 -3.63
N GLU A 455 -16.48 -5.46 -3.93
CA GLU A 455 -17.37 -4.83 -2.94
C GLU A 455 -18.35 -5.84 -2.32
N GLN A 456 -18.60 -6.96 -3.01
CA GLN A 456 -19.55 -7.97 -2.55
C GLN A 456 -18.89 -8.92 -1.54
N SER A 457 -19.54 -9.11 -0.39
CA SER A 457 -19.01 -9.91 0.73
C SER A 457 -18.55 -11.32 0.36
N ILE A 458 -19.20 -11.94 -0.62
CA ILE A 458 -18.90 -13.31 -1.05
C ILE A 458 -17.79 -13.41 -2.10
N ILE A 459 -17.17 -12.28 -2.50
CA ILE A 459 -16.08 -12.26 -3.48
C ILE A 459 -14.81 -11.74 -2.79
N GLU A 460 -13.81 -12.61 -2.67
CA GLU A 460 -12.49 -12.24 -2.16
C GLU A 460 -11.68 -11.51 -3.24
N ARG A 461 -11.73 -12.02 -4.49
CA ARG A 461 -10.97 -11.45 -5.60
C ARG A 461 -11.65 -11.69 -6.95
N ALA A 462 -11.48 -10.73 -7.86
CA ALA A 462 -11.91 -10.88 -9.25
C ALA A 462 -10.82 -10.36 -10.18
N VAL A 463 -10.61 -11.05 -11.31
CA VAL A 463 -9.69 -10.65 -12.38
C VAL A 463 -10.43 -10.72 -13.70
N VAL A 464 -10.58 -9.57 -14.38
CA VAL A 464 -11.24 -9.45 -15.67
C VAL A 464 -10.23 -9.59 -16.79
N ILE A 465 -10.54 -10.40 -17.78
CA ILE A 465 -9.65 -10.80 -18.89
C ILE A 465 -10.41 -10.64 -20.20
N GLY A 466 -9.73 -10.13 -21.23
CA GLY A 466 -10.40 -9.92 -22.54
C GLY A 466 -9.47 -9.40 -23.63
N ASP A 467 -8.16 -9.34 -23.38
CA ASP A 467 -7.20 -8.83 -24.35
C ASP A 467 -7.18 -9.70 -25.61
N GLU A 468 -7.26 -9.06 -26.78
CA GLU A 468 -7.41 -9.71 -28.10
C GLU A 468 -8.61 -10.66 -28.22
N ARG A 469 -9.60 -10.56 -27.30
CA ARG A 469 -10.80 -11.41 -27.27
C ARG A 469 -12.05 -10.63 -27.63
N PRO A 470 -13.14 -11.31 -28.07
CA PRO A 470 -14.36 -10.63 -28.51
C PRO A 470 -15.17 -9.99 -27.37
N TYR A 471 -14.93 -10.37 -26.12
CA TYR A 471 -15.59 -9.88 -24.90
C TYR A 471 -14.77 -10.22 -23.66
N CYS A 472 -15.14 -9.61 -22.52
CA CYS A 472 -14.49 -9.88 -21.25
C CYS A 472 -15.07 -11.12 -20.55
N VAL A 473 -14.19 -11.86 -19.87
CA VAL A 473 -14.50 -12.94 -18.93
C VAL A 473 -13.87 -12.65 -17.57
N ALA A 474 -14.29 -13.33 -16.50
CA ALA A 474 -13.71 -13.14 -15.18
C ALA A 474 -13.28 -14.45 -14.53
N LEU A 475 -12.14 -14.42 -13.84
CA LEU A 475 -11.78 -15.39 -12.81
C LEU A 475 -12.16 -14.79 -11.45
N ILE A 476 -12.92 -15.52 -10.66
CA ILE A 476 -13.46 -15.05 -9.38
C ILE A 476 -13.09 -16.03 -8.28
N VAL A 477 -12.45 -15.53 -7.25
CA VAL A 477 -12.18 -16.25 -6.01
C VAL A 477 -13.25 -15.85 -4.99
N PRO A 478 -14.09 -16.80 -4.53
CA PRO A 478 -15.07 -16.51 -3.48
C PRO A 478 -14.41 -16.34 -2.10
N ASP A 479 -14.97 -15.47 -1.26
CA ASP A 479 -14.73 -15.53 0.17
C ASP A 479 -15.49 -16.71 0.77
N TRP A 480 -14.80 -17.82 0.96
CA TRP A 480 -15.41 -19.07 1.39
C TRP A 480 -16.08 -19.01 2.76
N GLN A 481 -15.59 -18.14 3.65
CA GLN A 481 -16.20 -17.93 4.95
C GLN A 481 -17.53 -17.18 4.80
N ALA A 482 -17.56 -16.15 3.99
CA ALA A 482 -18.77 -15.41 3.69
C ALA A 482 -19.79 -16.27 2.91
N VAL A 483 -19.34 -17.03 1.92
CA VAL A 483 -20.18 -17.97 1.15
C VAL A 483 -20.86 -18.97 2.07
N LYS A 484 -20.11 -19.66 2.94
CA LYS A 484 -20.66 -20.64 3.89
C LYS A 484 -21.67 -20.00 4.86
N SER A 485 -21.38 -18.77 5.31
CA SER A 485 -22.25 -18.03 6.24
C SER A 485 -23.53 -17.52 5.57
N GLU A 486 -23.42 -16.81 4.43
CA GLU A 486 -24.54 -16.11 3.79
C GLU A 486 -25.49 -17.08 3.04
N LEU A 487 -24.91 -18.06 2.33
CA LEU A 487 -25.69 -19.01 1.54
C LEU A 487 -26.03 -20.29 2.30
N LYS A 488 -25.53 -20.43 3.53
CA LYS A 488 -25.71 -21.63 4.38
C LYS A 488 -25.26 -22.92 3.68
N LEU A 489 -24.16 -22.82 2.92
CA LEU A 489 -23.55 -23.94 2.22
C LEU A 489 -22.50 -24.60 3.11
N ALA A 490 -22.43 -25.92 3.03
CA ALA A 490 -21.39 -26.73 3.66
C ALA A 490 -20.59 -27.48 2.59
N GLY A 491 -19.30 -27.65 2.81
CA GLY A 491 -18.39 -28.33 1.89
C GLY A 491 -17.04 -27.62 1.79
N GLU A 492 -16.12 -28.25 1.07
CA GLU A 492 -14.81 -27.68 0.77
C GLU A 492 -14.86 -26.82 -0.50
N PRO A 493 -13.95 -25.84 -0.67
CA PRO A 493 -13.90 -24.95 -1.82
C PRO A 493 -14.03 -25.66 -3.17
N ASP A 494 -13.30 -26.76 -3.38
CA ASP A 494 -13.33 -27.54 -4.64
C ASP A 494 -14.71 -28.09 -4.99
N GLN A 495 -15.52 -28.39 -4.00
CA GLN A 495 -16.89 -28.87 -4.20
C GLN A 495 -17.86 -27.70 -4.41
N LEU A 496 -17.63 -26.59 -3.71
CA LEU A 496 -18.51 -25.42 -3.74
C LEU A 496 -18.38 -24.60 -5.02
N VAL A 497 -17.26 -24.64 -5.75
CA VAL A 497 -17.12 -23.95 -7.04
C VAL A 497 -18.13 -24.42 -8.10
N GLU A 498 -18.62 -25.64 -7.99
CA GLU A 498 -19.65 -26.21 -8.88
C GLU A 498 -21.07 -26.09 -8.29
N ASN A 499 -21.23 -25.51 -7.10
CA ASN A 499 -22.54 -25.35 -6.47
C ASN A 499 -23.42 -24.36 -7.24
N GLN A 500 -24.60 -24.80 -7.70
CA GLN A 500 -25.50 -24.01 -8.53
C GLN A 500 -26.01 -22.74 -7.82
N GLN A 501 -26.33 -22.83 -6.53
CA GLN A 501 -26.81 -21.66 -5.76
C GLN A 501 -25.74 -20.57 -5.67
N LEU A 502 -24.47 -20.95 -5.48
CA LEU A 502 -23.34 -20.01 -5.50
C LEU A 502 -23.17 -19.41 -6.89
N ARG A 503 -23.16 -20.23 -7.94
CA ARG A 503 -23.00 -19.77 -9.32
C ARG A 503 -24.12 -18.80 -9.72
N ASP A 504 -25.36 -19.10 -9.39
CA ASP A 504 -26.52 -18.21 -9.67
C ASP A 504 -26.39 -16.88 -8.89
N ARG A 505 -25.89 -16.92 -7.68
CA ARG A 505 -25.65 -15.73 -6.89
C ARG A 505 -24.55 -14.85 -7.50
N ILE A 506 -23.42 -15.44 -7.88
CA ILE A 506 -22.31 -14.73 -8.54
C ILE A 506 -22.75 -14.22 -9.91
N GLN A 507 -23.52 -14.98 -10.70
CA GLN A 507 -24.05 -14.51 -11.99
C GLN A 507 -24.85 -13.22 -11.85
N LYS A 508 -25.75 -13.14 -10.86
CA LYS A 508 -26.51 -11.90 -10.58
C LYS A 508 -25.62 -10.71 -10.25
N LEU A 509 -24.50 -10.95 -9.58
CA LEU A 509 -23.53 -9.89 -9.26
C LEU A 509 -22.79 -9.44 -10.54
N VAL A 510 -22.33 -10.38 -11.35
CA VAL A 510 -21.67 -10.11 -12.64
C VAL A 510 -22.61 -9.34 -13.57
N ASP A 511 -23.87 -9.74 -13.65
CA ASP A 511 -24.88 -9.03 -14.45
C ASP A 511 -25.11 -7.61 -13.95
N SER A 512 -25.19 -7.42 -12.64
CA SER A 512 -25.36 -6.09 -12.01
C SER A 512 -24.16 -5.17 -12.28
N VAL A 513 -22.94 -5.69 -12.21
CA VAL A 513 -21.71 -4.93 -12.49
C VAL A 513 -21.60 -4.58 -13.96
N SER A 514 -22.04 -5.47 -14.84
CA SER A 514 -22.04 -5.29 -16.30
C SER A 514 -23.17 -4.37 -16.81
N GLN A 515 -24.16 -4.07 -15.96
CA GLN A 515 -25.30 -3.24 -16.35
C GLN A 515 -24.86 -1.79 -16.61
N GLY A 516 -25.26 -1.24 -17.76
CA GLY A 516 -24.91 0.12 -18.20
C GLY A 516 -23.60 0.21 -18.96
N HIS A 517 -22.85 -0.87 -19.08
CA HIS A 517 -21.64 -0.96 -19.90
C HIS A 517 -21.94 -1.42 -21.33
N GLY A 518 -21.05 -1.10 -22.27
CA GLY A 518 -21.13 -1.61 -23.64
C GLY A 518 -21.02 -3.14 -23.67
N SER A 519 -21.53 -3.77 -24.74
CA SER A 519 -21.49 -5.23 -24.84
C SER A 519 -20.06 -5.81 -24.82
N TRP A 520 -19.08 -5.03 -25.23
CA TRP A 520 -17.64 -5.37 -25.22
C TRP A 520 -17.00 -5.21 -23.84
N GLU A 521 -17.54 -4.33 -22.97
CA GLU A 521 -17.07 -4.09 -21.60
C GLU A 521 -17.70 -5.06 -20.60
N SER A 522 -18.81 -5.70 -20.96
CA SER A 522 -19.54 -6.59 -20.08
C SER A 522 -18.81 -7.92 -19.90
N ILE A 523 -18.76 -8.39 -18.66
CA ILE A 523 -18.28 -9.73 -18.33
C ILE A 523 -19.34 -10.74 -18.79
N LYS A 524 -19.03 -11.60 -19.76
CA LYS A 524 -19.99 -12.55 -20.34
C LYS A 524 -20.01 -13.89 -19.63
N TYR A 525 -18.85 -14.36 -19.20
CA TYR A 525 -18.68 -15.63 -18.52
C TYR A 525 -17.68 -15.47 -17.38
N PHE A 526 -17.78 -16.34 -16.38
CA PHE A 526 -16.82 -16.37 -15.27
C PHE A 526 -16.49 -17.80 -14.85
N ARG A 527 -15.36 -17.98 -14.21
CA ARG A 527 -14.93 -19.21 -13.55
C ARG A 527 -14.68 -18.93 -12.09
N LEU A 528 -15.23 -19.77 -11.20
CA LEU A 528 -14.89 -19.75 -9.78
C LEU A 528 -13.60 -20.55 -9.55
N LEU A 529 -12.71 -19.98 -8.75
CA LEU A 529 -11.46 -20.62 -8.35
C LEU A 529 -11.56 -21.04 -6.88
N PRO A 530 -11.13 -22.27 -6.51
CA PRO A 530 -11.19 -22.75 -5.13
C PRO A 530 -10.15 -22.09 -4.23
N GLU A 531 -9.00 -21.71 -4.78
CA GLU A 531 -7.86 -21.11 -4.10
C GLU A 531 -7.66 -19.65 -4.53
N ASP A 532 -7.20 -18.80 -3.58
CA ASP A 532 -6.81 -17.43 -3.91
C ASP A 532 -5.42 -17.41 -4.55
N PHE A 533 -5.14 -16.34 -5.28
CA PHE A 533 -3.83 -16.06 -5.81
C PHE A 533 -2.82 -15.81 -4.68
N SER A 534 -1.56 -16.15 -4.91
CA SER A 534 -0.52 -16.00 -3.90
C SER A 534 0.78 -15.42 -4.45
N GLU A 535 1.62 -14.91 -3.54
CA GLU A 535 2.99 -14.52 -3.88
C GLU A 535 3.85 -15.73 -4.21
N ALA A 536 3.63 -16.85 -3.53
CA ALA A 536 4.36 -18.09 -3.73
C ALA A 536 4.14 -18.66 -5.14
N SER A 537 2.91 -18.52 -5.67
CA SER A 537 2.59 -18.89 -7.06
C SER A 537 3.06 -17.86 -8.09
N GLY A 538 3.52 -16.70 -7.63
CA GLY A 538 3.94 -15.58 -8.47
C GLY A 538 2.78 -14.73 -9.02
N GLU A 539 1.53 -15.03 -8.68
CA GLU A 539 0.32 -14.35 -9.16
C GLU A 539 0.08 -13.00 -8.48
N LEU A 540 0.61 -12.84 -7.27
CA LEU A 540 0.61 -11.57 -6.56
C LEU A 540 2.01 -10.97 -6.47
N THR A 541 2.04 -9.64 -6.33
CA THR A 541 3.26 -8.94 -5.90
C THR A 541 3.40 -9.04 -4.37
N PRO A 542 4.57 -8.71 -3.78
CA PRO A 542 4.73 -8.59 -2.33
C PRO A 542 3.78 -7.58 -1.67
N SER A 543 3.25 -6.63 -2.44
CA SER A 543 2.20 -5.70 -2.00
C SER A 543 0.77 -6.19 -2.30
N LEU A 544 0.60 -7.51 -2.54
CA LEU A 544 -0.66 -8.21 -2.81
C LEU A 544 -1.42 -7.72 -4.06
N LYS A 545 -0.75 -7.06 -4.99
CA LYS A 545 -1.34 -6.66 -6.29
C LYS A 545 -1.28 -7.82 -7.27
N VAL A 546 -2.35 -8.01 -8.05
CA VAL A 546 -2.46 -9.07 -9.06
C VAL A 546 -1.48 -8.81 -10.21
N LYS A 547 -0.66 -9.80 -10.53
CA LYS A 547 0.15 -9.84 -11.75
C LYS A 547 -0.68 -10.48 -12.87
N ARG A 548 -1.49 -9.66 -13.53
CA ARG A 548 -2.49 -10.10 -14.52
C ARG A 548 -1.93 -11.06 -15.57
N LYS A 549 -0.75 -10.78 -16.10
CA LYS A 549 -0.09 -11.63 -17.08
C LYS A 549 0.18 -13.04 -16.55
N VAL A 550 0.70 -13.15 -15.32
CA VAL A 550 0.97 -14.44 -14.67
C VAL A 550 -0.32 -15.21 -14.42
N VAL A 551 -1.37 -14.52 -13.97
CA VAL A 551 -2.70 -15.12 -13.78
C VAL A 551 -3.24 -15.64 -15.11
N GLN A 552 -3.13 -14.88 -16.18
CA GLN A 552 -3.57 -15.30 -17.52
C GLN A 552 -2.81 -16.53 -18.02
N GLU A 553 -1.50 -16.59 -17.82
CA GLU A 553 -0.66 -17.73 -18.21
C GLU A 553 -1.01 -18.99 -17.43
N ARG A 554 -1.12 -18.89 -16.11
CA ARG A 554 -1.40 -20.04 -15.23
C ARG A 554 -2.81 -20.61 -15.41
N HIS A 555 -3.79 -19.74 -15.65
CA HIS A 555 -5.19 -20.12 -15.83
C HIS A 555 -5.62 -20.16 -17.30
N SER A 556 -4.67 -20.26 -18.23
CA SER A 556 -4.91 -20.18 -19.68
C SER A 556 -5.93 -21.21 -20.18
N GLU A 557 -5.92 -22.45 -19.67
CA GLU A 557 -6.88 -23.50 -20.04
C GLU A 557 -8.30 -23.17 -19.57
N GLN A 558 -8.46 -22.67 -18.33
CA GLN A 558 -9.75 -22.28 -17.78
C GLN A 558 -10.32 -21.09 -18.52
N ILE A 559 -9.48 -20.09 -18.86
CA ILE A 559 -9.84 -18.93 -19.68
C ILE A 559 -10.28 -19.39 -21.07
N ALA A 560 -9.51 -20.28 -21.72
CA ALA A 560 -9.86 -20.81 -23.04
C ALA A 560 -11.19 -21.59 -23.02
N ALA A 561 -11.47 -22.31 -21.92
CA ALA A 561 -12.75 -23.01 -21.75
C ALA A 561 -13.93 -22.04 -21.74
N LEU A 562 -13.84 -20.90 -21.02
CA LEU A 562 -14.89 -19.88 -21.00
C LEU A 562 -15.23 -19.33 -22.39
N TYR A 563 -14.21 -19.13 -23.23
CA TYR A 563 -14.45 -18.66 -24.60
C TYR A 563 -15.03 -19.77 -25.51
N ARG A 564 -14.69 -21.07 -25.29
CA ARG A 564 -15.30 -22.19 -26.00
C ARG A 564 -16.77 -22.38 -25.60
N GLU A 565 -17.10 -22.30 -24.32
CA GLU A 565 -18.47 -22.36 -23.80
C GLU A 565 -19.32 -21.23 -24.43
N GLY A 566 -18.78 -20.01 -24.49
CA GLY A 566 -19.43 -18.88 -25.13
C GLY A 566 -19.65 -19.03 -26.64
N ALA A 567 -18.76 -19.70 -27.34
CA ALA A 567 -18.91 -19.98 -28.77
C ALA A 567 -20.04 -21.00 -29.05
N GLN A 568 -20.26 -21.94 -28.15
CA GLN A 568 -21.33 -22.97 -28.27
C GLN A 568 -22.72 -22.40 -27.96
N HIS A 569 -22.81 -21.33 -27.15
CA HIS A 569 -24.07 -20.70 -26.74
C HIS A 569 -24.48 -19.53 -27.68
N LYS A 570 -23.78 -19.26 -28.79
CA LYS A 570 -24.26 -18.34 -29.80
C LYS A 570 -25.49 -18.99 -30.50
N PRO A 571 -26.69 -18.36 -30.46
CA PRO A 571 -27.79 -18.84 -31.27
C PRO A 571 -27.38 -18.77 -32.75
N ALA A 572 -27.51 -19.88 -33.43
CA ALA A 572 -27.38 -19.94 -34.89
C ALA A 572 -28.38 -18.97 -35.50
N GLY A 573 -27.92 -17.86 -36.11
CA GLY A 573 -28.73 -16.99 -36.90
C GLY A 573 -28.93 -15.57 -36.36
N ARG A 574 -28.02 -14.68 -36.80
CA ARG A 574 -28.31 -13.37 -37.35
C ARG A 574 -27.09 -12.90 -38.14
N SER A 575 -27.11 -13.29 -39.45
CA SER A 575 -26.45 -12.54 -40.52
C SER A 575 -27.18 -11.21 -40.62
N HIS A 576 -26.53 -10.10 -40.29
CA HIS A 576 -26.46 -8.85 -41.03
C HIS A 576 -25.71 -7.81 -40.24
#